data_f4b6a9ff3d32cec3b855d25a14a583be
#
_entry.id   f4b6a9ff3d32cec3b855d25a14a583be
#
_cell.length_a   1.000
_cell.length_b   1.000
_cell.length_c   1.000
_cell.angle_alpha   90.00
_cell.angle_beta   90.00
_cell.angle_gamma   90.00
#
_symmetry.space_group_name_H-M   'P 1'
#
loop_
_entity.id
_entity.type
_entity.pdbx_description
1 polymer ?
#
loop_
_entity_poly.entity_id
_entity_poly.type
_entity_poly.pdbx_seq_one_letter_code
_entity_poly.pdbx_strand_id
1 'polypeptide(L)'
;MITETTTPPPPGDQHDGSSGNHRAPEAAPVTLVPLIEPSGGVPHVVETERELARAAKTIAAGEGPVGIDAERASGYRYGQRAYLVQVRREGAGTWLIDPVAFESDGAADLSSLVEACGDATWIIHAASQDLPGNSFIGPKFA
;
A
#
# COMPACT_ATOMS: atom_id res chain seq x y z
N MET A 1 -40.30 -72.38 -14.37
CA MET A 1 -40.96 -71.74 -13.22
C MET A 1 -39.94 -70.86 -12.53
N ILE A 2 -40.01 -69.58 -12.77
CA ILE A 2 -39.10 -68.58 -12.21
C ILE A 2 -39.93 -67.79 -11.20
N THR A 3 -39.60 -67.91 -9.93
CA THR A 3 -40.25 -67.20 -8.83
C THR A 3 -39.56 -65.84 -8.67
N GLU A 4 -40.24 -64.75 -9.04
CA GLU A 4 -39.84 -63.38 -8.74
C GLU A 4 -40.01 -63.08 -7.26
N THR A 5 -38.90 -62.69 -6.61
CA THR A 5 -38.92 -62.21 -5.23
C THR A 5 -38.99 -60.69 -5.25
N THR A 6 -40.19 -60.17 -4.95
CA THR A 6 -40.46 -58.72 -4.86
C THR A 6 -39.92 -58.20 -3.50
N THR A 7 -38.90 -57.36 -3.53
CA THR A 7 -38.38 -56.64 -2.38
C THR A 7 -39.24 -55.40 -2.11
N PRO A 8 -39.72 -55.15 -0.88
CA PRO A 8 -40.47 -53.95 -0.55
C PRO A 8 -39.53 -52.72 -0.54
N PRO A 9 -40.07 -51.51 -0.85
CA PRO A 9 -39.30 -50.29 -0.82
C PRO A 9 -38.97 -49.82 0.59
N PRO A 10 -37.85 -49.07 0.78
CA PRO A 10 -37.46 -48.56 2.10
C PRO A 10 -38.41 -47.44 2.57
N PRO A 11 -38.52 -47.22 3.88
CA PRO A 11 -39.36 -46.19 4.45
C PRO A 11 -38.82 -44.78 4.09
N GLY A 12 -39.73 -43.90 3.71
CA GLY A 12 -39.41 -42.53 3.33
C GLY A 12 -38.90 -41.71 4.51
N ASP A 13 -37.74 -41.05 4.29
CA ASP A 13 -37.20 -40.06 5.19
C ASP A 13 -38.14 -38.83 5.20
N GLN A 14 -38.76 -38.61 6.35
CA GLN A 14 -39.43 -37.34 6.64
C GLN A 14 -38.37 -36.28 6.94
N HIS A 15 -38.00 -35.49 5.94
CA HIS A 15 -37.25 -34.25 6.16
C HIS A 15 -38.15 -33.26 6.90
N ASP A 16 -37.88 -33.13 8.19
CA ASP A 16 -38.38 -32.07 9.04
C ASP A 16 -37.71 -30.73 8.61
N GLY A 17 -38.45 -29.97 7.81
CA GLY A 17 -38.00 -28.70 7.27
C GLY A 17 -38.03 -27.57 8.32
N SER A 18 -37.16 -27.63 9.30
CA SER A 18 -36.89 -26.45 10.13
C SER A 18 -35.94 -25.51 9.40
N SER A 19 -36.48 -24.73 8.50
CA SER A 19 -35.79 -23.59 7.87
C SER A 19 -35.61 -22.48 8.91
N GLY A 20 -34.59 -22.62 9.76
CA GLY A 20 -34.11 -21.54 10.61
C GLY A 20 -33.51 -20.45 9.74
N ASN A 21 -34.31 -19.42 9.48
CA ASN A 21 -33.89 -18.21 8.80
C ASN A 21 -32.90 -17.44 9.71
N HIS A 22 -31.64 -17.86 9.70
CA HIS A 22 -30.56 -17.11 10.31
C HIS A 22 -30.30 -15.85 9.44
N ARG A 23 -31.16 -14.83 9.62
CA ARG A 23 -30.86 -13.50 9.12
C ARG A 23 -29.57 -13.05 9.80
N ALA A 24 -28.49 -12.93 9.03
CA ALA A 24 -27.26 -12.31 9.48
C ALA A 24 -27.58 -10.95 10.12
N PRO A 25 -26.92 -10.56 11.23
CA PRO A 25 -27.18 -9.27 11.83
C PRO A 25 -26.92 -8.18 10.80
N GLU A 26 -27.95 -7.37 10.56
CA GLU A 26 -27.89 -6.22 9.68
C GLU A 26 -26.80 -5.28 10.24
N ALA A 27 -25.72 -5.10 9.48
CA ALA A 27 -24.63 -4.21 9.87
C ALA A 27 -25.20 -2.80 10.07
N ALA A 28 -24.90 -2.17 11.19
CA ALA A 28 -25.30 -0.80 11.44
C ALA A 28 -24.83 0.11 10.28
N PRO A 29 -25.62 1.11 9.89
CA PRO A 29 -25.23 1.99 8.79
C PRO A 29 -23.92 2.69 9.09
N VAL A 30 -22.90 2.45 8.25
CA VAL A 30 -21.61 3.11 8.35
C VAL A 30 -21.80 4.55 7.85
N THR A 31 -21.70 5.52 8.75
CA THR A 31 -21.68 6.92 8.37
C THR A 31 -20.31 7.22 7.76
N LEU A 32 -20.25 7.45 6.45
CA LEU A 32 -19.04 7.89 5.78
C LEU A 32 -18.77 9.34 6.13
N VAL A 33 -17.65 9.58 6.79
CA VAL A 33 -17.14 10.94 7.05
C VAL A 33 -16.10 11.23 5.96
N PRO A 34 -16.21 12.35 5.20
CA PRO A 34 -15.21 12.73 4.23
C PRO A 34 -13.84 12.89 4.90
N LEU A 35 -12.82 12.19 4.39
CA LEU A 35 -11.44 12.38 4.81
C LEU A 35 -10.86 13.54 3.98
N ILE A 36 -10.85 14.74 4.56
CA ILE A 36 -10.41 15.96 3.88
C ILE A 36 -8.91 16.14 4.03
N GLU A 37 -8.36 15.67 5.15
CA GLU A 37 -6.93 15.70 5.44
C GLU A 37 -6.52 14.48 6.27
N PRO A 38 -5.23 14.10 6.27
CA PRO A 38 -4.73 13.01 7.11
C PRO A 38 -5.01 13.27 8.60
N SER A 39 -5.31 12.24 9.38
CA SER A 39 -5.60 12.36 10.82
C SER A 39 -4.46 12.97 11.64
N GLY A 40 -3.23 12.92 11.13
CA GLY A 40 -2.03 13.53 11.72
C GLY A 40 -1.68 14.91 11.15
N GLY A 41 -2.56 15.50 10.30
CA GLY A 41 -2.25 16.69 9.51
C GLY A 41 -1.34 16.38 8.31
N VAL A 42 -1.08 17.40 7.49
CA VAL A 42 -0.15 17.29 6.35
C VAL A 42 1.29 17.39 6.87
N PRO A 43 2.16 16.39 6.60
CA PRO A 43 3.55 16.46 7.04
C PRO A 43 4.29 17.65 6.38
N HIS A 44 5.29 18.17 7.07
CA HIS A 44 6.23 19.14 6.49
C HIS A 44 7.05 18.47 5.38
N VAL A 45 7.32 19.22 4.31
CA VAL A 45 8.16 18.74 3.21
C VAL A 45 9.64 18.81 3.63
N VAL A 46 10.34 17.72 3.43
CA VAL A 46 11.77 17.58 3.67
C VAL A 46 12.55 18.19 2.50
N GLU A 47 13.30 19.25 2.77
CA GLU A 47 14.04 20.04 1.76
C GLU A 47 15.51 20.23 2.14
N THR A 48 15.96 19.73 3.31
CA THR A 48 17.33 19.87 3.77
C THR A 48 17.96 18.53 4.14
N GLU A 49 19.30 18.43 4.00
CA GLU A 49 20.09 17.23 4.37
C GLU A 49 19.84 16.80 5.82
N ARG A 50 19.72 17.76 6.74
CA ARG A 50 19.45 17.48 8.15
C ARG A 50 18.07 16.83 8.33
N GLU A 51 17.06 17.29 7.61
CA GLU A 51 15.72 16.74 7.66
C GLU A 51 15.66 15.37 6.98
N LEU A 52 16.38 15.20 5.85
CA LEU A 52 16.51 13.92 5.17
C LEU A 52 17.15 12.87 6.07
N ALA A 53 18.24 13.22 6.75
CA ALA A 53 18.89 12.34 7.72
C ALA A 53 17.97 11.97 8.89
N ARG A 54 17.14 12.92 9.35
CA ARG A 54 16.13 12.66 10.39
C ARG A 54 15.04 11.71 9.88
N ALA A 55 14.54 11.93 8.66
CA ALA A 55 13.56 11.08 8.01
C ALA A 55 14.10 9.65 7.86
N ALA A 56 15.30 9.50 7.31
CA ALA A 56 15.98 8.23 7.14
C ALA A 56 16.11 7.48 8.48
N LYS A 57 16.59 8.15 9.53
CA LYS A 57 16.71 7.57 10.87
C LYS A 57 15.36 7.08 11.42
N THR A 58 14.30 7.87 11.22
CA THR A 58 12.97 7.52 11.73
C THR A 58 12.37 6.35 10.93
N ILE A 59 12.54 6.35 9.60
CA ILE A 59 12.09 5.26 8.73
C ILE A 59 12.85 3.96 9.03
N ALA A 60 14.15 4.03 9.30
CA ALA A 60 14.93 2.87 9.70
C ALA A 60 14.45 2.22 11.00
N ALA A 61 13.94 3.02 11.94
CA ALA A 61 13.38 2.56 13.20
C ALA A 61 11.93 2.04 13.09
N GLY A 62 11.28 2.22 11.95
CA GLY A 62 9.93 1.71 11.69
C GLY A 62 9.89 0.21 11.45
N GLU A 63 8.69 -0.34 11.43
CA GLU A 63 8.44 -1.78 11.27
C GLU A 63 7.66 -2.08 9.98
N GLY A 64 7.75 -3.34 9.52
CA GLY A 64 7.01 -3.83 8.37
C GLY A 64 7.42 -3.19 7.04
N PRO A 65 6.52 -3.25 6.02
CA PRO A 65 6.82 -2.75 4.69
C PRO A 65 6.91 -1.23 4.63
N VAL A 66 7.59 -0.72 3.61
CA VAL A 66 7.70 0.71 3.28
C VAL A 66 6.79 1.01 2.10
N GLY A 67 5.80 1.88 2.27
CA GLY A 67 4.97 2.41 1.20
C GLY A 67 5.65 3.61 0.56
N ILE A 68 5.71 3.65 -0.77
CA ILE A 68 6.31 4.73 -1.55
C ILE A 68 5.36 5.14 -2.65
N ASP A 69 5.21 6.44 -2.83
CA ASP A 69 4.49 7.06 -3.93
C ASP A 69 5.27 8.27 -4.43
N ALA A 70 5.33 8.48 -5.74
CA ALA A 70 6.06 9.58 -6.35
C ALA A 70 5.16 10.41 -7.24
N GLU A 71 5.03 11.69 -6.91
CA GLU A 71 4.26 12.64 -7.69
C GLU A 71 5.13 13.30 -8.76
N ARG A 72 4.63 13.30 -9.99
CA ARG A 72 5.27 13.93 -11.13
C ARG A 72 4.44 15.10 -11.62
N ALA A 73 5.08 16.09 -12.22
CA ALA A 73 4.37 17.12 -12.93
C ALA A 73 3.70 16.51 -14.18
N SER A 74 2.47 16.02 -14.01
CA SER A 74 1.66 15.54 -15.12
C SER A 74 1.19 16.72 -15.96
N GLY A 75 1.65 16.81 -17.20
CA GLY A 75 0.97 17.60 -18.20
C GLY A 75 1.78 18.61 -19.00
N TYR A 76 2.99 18.97 -18.69
CA TYR A 76 3.79 19.89 -19.51
C TYR A 76 5.22 19.41 -19.77
N ARG A 77 5.39 18.86 -20.98
CA ARG A 77 6.65 18.78 -21.74
C ARG A 77 7.92 18.34 -20.98
N TYR A 78 8.37 17.10 -21.23
CA TYR A 78 9.79 16.71 -21.18
C TYR A 78 10.43 16.49 -19.80
N GLY A 79 9.78 15.80 -18.86
CA GLY A 79 10.50 15.36 -17.67
C GLY A 79 9.82 14.22 -16.93
N GLN A 80 10.54 13.13 -16.78
CA GLN A 80 10.19 12.03 -15.84
C GLN A 80 10.54 12.40 -14.38
N ARG A 81 10.72 13.69 -14.10
CA ARG A 81 11.19 14.20 -12.81
C ARG A 81 10.09 14.08 -11.77
N ALA A 82 10.39 13.45 -10.65
CA ALA A 82 9.54 13.51 -9.47
C ALA A 82 9.71 14.86 -8.77
N TYR A 83 8.61 15.42 -8.28
CA TYR A 83 8.59 16.67 -7.53
C TYR A 83 8.19 16.46 -6.06
N LEU A 84 7.67 15.29 -5.72
CA LEU A 84 7.38 14.92 -4.35
C LEU A 84 7.46 13.40 -4.24
N VAL A 85 8.16 12.92 -3.23
CA VAL A 85 8.20 11.52 -2.85
C VAL A 85 7.53 11.37 -1.49
N GLN A 86 6.51 10.53 -1.44
CA GLN A 86 5.84 10.18 -0.20
C GLN A 86 6.39 8.84 0.29
N VAL A 87 6.81 8.79 1.54
CA VAL A 87 7.28 7.56 2.18
C VAL A 87 6.50 7.33 3.48
N ARG A 88 5.97 6.13 3.65
CA ARG A 88 5.26 5.74 4.86
C ARG A 88 5.77 4.41 5.38
N ARG A 89 6.01 4.34 6.69
CA ARG A 89 6.31 3.09 7.40
C ARG A 89 5.61 3.07 8.75
N GLU A 90 5.19 1.90 9.20
CA GLU A 90 4.60 1.74 10.53
C GLU A 90 5.60 2.15 11.61
N GLY A 91 5.13 2.89 12.63
CA GLY A 91 5.98 3.47 13.68
C GLY A 91 6.78 4.70 13.26
N ALA A 92 7.00 4.93 11.96
CA ALA A 92 7.73 6.09 11.43
C ALA A 92 6.84 7.22 10.91
N GLY A 93 5.55 6.92 10.65
CA GLY A 93 4.60 7.88 10.07
C GLY A 93 4.80 8.10 8.58
N THR A 94 4.34 9.25 8.09
CA THR A 94 4.44 9.66 6.68
C THR A 94 5.42 10.80 6.54
N TRP A 95 6.28 10.72 5.53
CA TRP A 95 7.27 11.73 5.17
C TRP A 95 7.02 12.20 3.74
N LEU A 96 7.08 13.50 3.52
CA LEU A 96 7.04 14.13 2.21
C LEU A 96 8.42 14.66 1.91
N ILE A 97 9.01 14.33 0.77
CA ILE A 97 10.37 14.67 0.41
C ILE A 97 10.36 15.36 -0.94
N ASP A 98 10.95 16.55 -1.01
CA ASP A 98 11.22 17.22 -2.29
C ASP A 98 12.55 16.68 -2.86
N PRO A 99 12.54 15.80 -3.87
CA PRO A 99 13.77 15.27 -4.44
C PRO A 99 14.58 16.34 -5.16
N VAL A 100 13.95 17.45 -5.57
CA VAL A 100 14.62 18.56 -6.26
C VAL A 100 15.63 19.26 -5.37
N ALA A 101 15.35 19.32 -4.06
CA ALA A 101 16.25 19.92 -3.08
C ALA A 101 17.57 19.13 -2.90
N PHE A 102 17.62 17.89 -3.35
CA PHE A 102 18.77 16.98 -3.23
C PHE A 102 19.41 16.64 -4.57
N GLU A 103 19.07 17.39 -5.63
CA GLU A 103 19.62 17.14 -6.95
C GLU A 103 21.03 17.68 -7.10
N SER A 104 21.89 16.82 -7.62
CA SER A 104 23.19 17.19 -8.15
C SER A 104 23.37 16.49 -9.51
N ASP A 105 23.87 17.22 -10.51
CA ASP A 105 24.10 16.69 -11.86
C ASP A 105 22.85 16.05 -12.53
N GLY A 106 21.65 16.54 -12.17
CA GLY A 106 20.38 16.10 -12.77
C GLY A 106 19.79 14.83 -12.15
N ALA A 107 20.33 14.35 -11.03
CA ALA A 107 19.81 13.25 -10.25
C ALA A 107 19.71 13.63 -8.76
N ALA A 108 18.61 13.21 -8.10
CA ALA A 108 18.47 13.41 -6.66
C ALA A 108 19.23 12.33 -5.89
N ASP A 109 20.03 12.73 -4.93
CA ASP A 109 20.67 11.80 -4.00
C ASP A 109 19.77 11.55 -2.78
N LEU A 110 19.04 10.44 -2.83
CA LEU A 110 18.22 9.93 -1.75
C LEU A 110 18.76 8.59 -1.20
N SER A 111 20.06 8.33 -1.38
CA SER A 111 20.70 7.06 -0.98
C SER A 111 20.51 6.76 0.50
N SER A 112 20.61 7.76 1.37
CA SER A 112 20.38 7.61 2.81
C SER A 112 18.96 7.10 3.15
N LEU A 113 17.97 7.51 2.37
CA LEU A 113 16.60 7.04 2.51
C LEU A 113 16.45 5.59 2.05
N VAL A 114 17.06 5.25 0.92
CA VAL A 114 17.07 3.88 0.39
C VAL A 114 17.75 2.92 1.38
N GLU A 115 18.91 3.32 1.95
CA GLU A 115 19.62 2.57 2.97
C GLU A 115 18.77 2.37 4.24
N ALA A 116 18.03 3.41 4.65
CA ALA A 116 17.14 3.37 5.80
C ALA A 116 16.00 2.36 5.65
N CYS A 117 15.54 2.10 4.42
CA CYS A 117 14.54 1.08 4.14
C CYS A 117 15.10 -0.35 4.31
N GLY A 118 16.42 -0.54 4.17
CA GLY A 118 17.09 -1.82 4.38
C GLY A 118 16.49 -2.95 3.55
N ASP A 119 16.21 -4.08 4.20
CA ASP A 119 15.58 -5.26 3.56
C ASP A 119 14.05 -5.26 3.67
N ALA A 120 13.43 -4.14 4.05
CA ALA A 120 11.98 -4.03 4.11
C ALA A 120 11.35 -4.26 2.73
N THR A 121 10.18 -4.88 2.72
CA THR A 121 9.36 -4.99 1.50
C THR A 121 8.87 -3.61 1.09
N TRP A 122 9.08 -3.26 -0.17
CA TRP A 122 8.60 -2.00 -0.73
C TRP A 122 7.23 -2.20 -1.38
N ILE A 123 6.32 -1.29 -1.09
CA ILE A 123 5.00 -1.19 -1.72
C ILE A 123 5.02 0.11 -2.50
N ILE A 124 5.07 0.01 -3.84
CA ILE A 124 5.19 1.18 -4.73
C ILE A 124 3.87 1.35 -5.47
N HIS A 125 3.25 2.52 -5.33
CA HIS A 125 2.08 2.88 -6.11
C HIS A 125 2.48 3.14 -7.57
N ALA A 126 1.71 2.56 -8.52
CA ALA A 126 1.95 2.70 -9.96
C ALA A 126 3.41 2.39 -10.39
N ALA A 127 4.01 1.33 -9.85
CA ALA A 127 5.41 0.95 -10.05
C ALA A 127 5.86 0.94 -11.53
N SER A 128 4.97 0.59 -12.48
CA SER A 128 5.25 0.62 -13.92
C SER A 128 5.53 2.02 -14.47
N GLN A 129 5.05 3.06 -13.78
CA GLN A 129 5.29 4.46 -14.15
C GLN A 129 6.53 5.02 -13.44
N ASP A 130 6.85 4.46 -12.27
CA ASP A 130 7.89 4.98 -11.39
C ASP A 130 9.24 4.28 -11.56
N LEU A 131 9.26 3.02 -11.98
CA LEU A 131 10.50 2.26 -12.17
C LEU A 131 11.32 2.66 -13.41
N PRO A 132 10.75 2.93 -14.60
CA PRO A 132 11.54 3.37 -15.74
C PRO A 132 11.93 4.85 -15.61
N GLY A 133 13.16 5.12 -15.24
CA GLY A 133 13.72 6.47 -15.19
C GLY A 133 13.88 7.08 -13.80
N ASN A 134 13.47 6.41 -12.75
CA ASN A 134 13.70 6.86 -11.39
C ASN A 134 15.07 6.39 -10.87
N SER A 135 16.08 7.19 -11.15
CA SER A 135 17.44 6.95 -10.66
C SER A 135 17.58 7.07 -9.12
N PHE A 136 16.56 7.53 -8.42
CA PHE A 136 16.58 7.58 -6.95
C PHE A 136 16.17 6.25 -6.30
N ILE A 137 15.46 5.38 -7.02
CA ILE A 137 15.18 4.03 -6.57
C ILE A 137 16.41 3.20 -6.96
N GLY A 138 17.36 3.11 -6.06
CA GLY A 138 18.67 2.51 -6.31
C GLY A 138 18.66 1.07 -6.89
N PRO A 139 19.84 0.47 -7.12
CA PRO A 139 20.05 -0.74 -7.94
C PRO A 139 19.36 -2.02 -7.45
N LYS A 140 18.55 -1.95 -6.41
CA LYS A 140 17.80 -3.10 -5.88
C LYS A 140 16.58 -3.50 -6.75
N PHE A 141 16.31 -2.76 -7.84
CA PHE A 141 15.21 -3.03 -8.77
C PHE A 141 15.67 -3.26 -10.23
N ALA A 142 16.95 -3.56 -10.43
CA ALA A 142 17.47 -4.01 -11.72
C ALA A 142 17.29 -5.52 -11.89
#